data_c0c9aa9c4480389ed7973b11250857fe
#
_entry.id   c0c9aa9c4480389ed7973b11250857fe
#
_cell.length_a   1.000
_cell.length_b   1.000
_cell.length_c   1.000
_cell.angle_alpha   90.00
_cell.angle_beta   90.00
_cell.angle_gamma   90.00
#
_symmetry.space_group_name_H-M   'P 1'
#
loop_
_entity.id
_entity.type
_entity.pdbx_description
1 polymer ?
#
loop_
_entity_poly.entity_id
_entity_poly.type
_entity_poly.pdbx_seq_one_letter_code
_entity_poly.pdbx_strand_id
1 'polypeptide(L)'
;THDHPDIGVGHEPAYVTRPWEWGDPFRVDLHATVRNAVLREAAEGRRPTGRVSLSPDDFEIAETEHQVRAATVLMLDLSLSMPMRDYFLPAKRVAMALHGLITMQFPRDYLGIVGFSEVARVLRADQLPEASWDYVYGTNMAHGFQLARELLAHEQGTKQILMVTDGEPTAHIGPSGEPQFQYPPSQATIDATLTEVGRCTRAGIRINTFMLEPDGGLARFVERLTQINGGRAFFADPQNLGEFVLVDFVEQRRKLLRQR
;
A
#
# COMPACT_ATOMS: atom_id res chain seq x y z
N THR A 1 49.50 -18.88 12.64
CA THR A 1 48.12 -18.45 12.73
C THR A 1 47.77 -17.72 11.45
N HIS A 2 47.17 -18.43 10.51
CA HIS A 2 46.68 -17.89 9.24
C HIS A 2 45.21 -17.57 9.40
N ASP A 3 44.87 -16.28 9.36
CA ASP A 3 43.51 -15.80 9.21
C ASP A 3 43.05 -16.03 7.76
N HIS A 4 42.01 -16.83 7.58
CA HIS A 4 41.27 -16.93 6.32
C HIS A 4 40.17 -15.87 6.35
N PRO A 5 40.01 -15.01 5.32
CA PRO A 5 38.87 -14.15 5.21
C PRO A 5 37.65 -14.99 4.80
N ASP A 6 36.62 -14.89 5.61
CA ASP A 6 35.29 -15.43 5.38
C ASP A 6 34.68 -14.77 4.11
N ILE A 7 34.59 -15.55 3.03
CA ILE A 7 33.93 -15.10 1.80
C ILE A 7 32.44 -15.20 2.06
N GLY A 8 31.83 -14.07 2.39
CA GLY A 8 30.39 -13.95 2.48
C GLY A 8 29.73 -14.40 1.16
N VAL A 9 29.02 -15.50 1.20
CA VAL A 9 28.15 -15.97 0.11
C VAL A 9 27.01 -14.96 -0.03
N GLY A 10 27.21 -13.98 -0.92
CA GLY A 10 26.13 -13.12 -1.36
C GLY A 10 25.09 -13.98 -2.06
N HIS A 11 23.89 -14.07 -1.50
CA HIS A 11 22.74 -14.59 -2.23
C HIS A 11 22.47 -13.64 -3.41
N GLU A 12 22.98 -14.01 -4.60
CA GLU A 12 22.51 -13.44 -5.84
C GLU A 12 21.00 -13.74 -5.93
N PRO A 13 20.15 -12.74 -6.24
CA PRO A 13 18.74 -13.01 -6.51
C PRO A 13 18.68 -13.99 -7.68
N ALA A 14 18.00 -15.11 -7.50
CA ALA A 14 17.79 -16.08 -8.56
C ALA A 14 16.98 -15.38 -9.68
N TYR A 15 17.66 -14.98 -10.76
CA TYR A 15 17.01 -14.52 -11.97
C TYR A 15 16.33 -15.73 -12.61
N VAL A 16 15.01 -15.71 -12.63
CA VAL A 16 14.25 -16.68 -13.41
C VAL A 16 14.31 -16.21 -14.86
N THR A 17 14.84 -17.05 -15.75
CA THR A 17 14.82 -16.81 -17.19
C THR A 17 13.74 -17.70 -17.82
N ARG A 18 13.15 -17.25 -18.93
CA ARG A 18 12.26 -18.06 -19.77
C ARG A 18 12.63 -17.93 -21.25
N PRO A 19 12.25 -18.92 -22.08
CA PRO A 19 12.41 -18.81 -23.52
C PRO A 19 11.74 -17.54 -24.06
N TRP A 20 12.42 -16.90 -25.01
CA TRP A 20 11.85 -15.75 -25.74
C TRP A 20 10.77 -16.22 -26.71
N GLU A 21 9.63 -15.54 -26.71
CA GLU A 21 8.54 -15.75 -27.65
C GLU A 21 8.33 -14.53 -28.54
N TRP A 22 7.78 -14.75 -29.74
CA TRP A 22 7.47 -13.66 -30.67
C TRP A 22 6.49 -12.66 -30.05
N GLY A 23 6.93 -11.39 -29.95
CA GLY A 23 6.19 -10.31 -29.32
C GLY A 23 6.73 -9.85 -27.97
N ASP A 24 7.64 -10.62 -27.38
CA ASP A 24 8.33 -10.21 -26.17
C ASP A 24 9.32 -9.06 -26.42
N PRO A 25 9.51 -8.17 -25.43
CA PRO A 25 10.59 -7.19 -25.49
C PRO A 25 11.95 -7.91 -25.53
N PHE A 26 12.82 -7.50 -26.44
CA PHE A 26 14.13 -8.12 -26.66
C PHE A 26 15.13 -7.76 -25.55
N ARG A 27 14.88 -8.25 -24.34
CA ARG A 27 15.77 -8.13 -23.17
C ARG A 27 16.41 -9.48 -22.90
N VAL A 28 17.35 -9.85 -23.77
CA VAL A 28 17.99 -11.16 -23.77
C VAL A 28 18.94 -11.30 -22.57
N ASP A 29 18.81 -12.40 -21.83
CA ASP A 29 19.83 -12.87 -20.90
C ASP A 29 20.94 -13.55 -21.70
N LEU A 30 22.06 -12.84 -21.87
CA LEU A 30 23.19 -13.34 -22.68
C LEU A 30 23.80 -14.62 -22.14
N HIS A 31 23.87 -14.78 -20.80
CA HIS A 31 24.45 -15.98 -20.20
C HIS A 31 23.58 -17.21 -20.44
N ALA A 32 22.30 -17.10 -20.21
CA ALA A 32 21.36 -18.20 -20.44
C ALA A 32 21.29 -18.54 -21.94
N THR A 33 21.19 -17.52 -22.80
CA THR A 33 21.18 -17.69 -24.27
C THR A 33 22.41 -18.39 -24.79
N VAL A 34 23.62 -17.94 -24.41
CA VAL A 34 24.88 -18.58 -24.86
C VAL A 34 25.00 -20.01 -24.32
N ARG A 35 24.60 -20.25 -23.07
CA ARG A 35 24.54 -21.59 -22.49
C ARG A 35 23.65 -22.53 -23.31
N ASN A 36 22.45 -22.08 -23.68
CA ASN A 36 21.51 -22.88 -24.47
C ASN A 36 22.06 -23.17 -25.85
N ALA A 37 22.66 -22.19 -26.51
CA ALA A 37 23.30 -22.38 -27.81
C ALA A 37 24.47 -23.43 -27.75
N VAL A 38 25.31 -23.36 -26.72
CA VAL A 38 26.39 -24.35 -26.51
C VAL A 38 25.82 -25.74 -26.29
N LEU A 39 24.76 -25.87 -25.47
CA LEU A 39 24.12 -27.16 -25.22
C LEU A 39 23.47 -27.73 -26.49
N ARG A 40 22.82 -26.91 -27.31
CA ARG A 40 22.25 -27.33 -28.60
C ARG A 40 23.33 -27.79 -29.57
N GLU A 41 24.41 -27.01 -29.76
CA GLU A 41 25.52 -27.39 -30.65
C GLU A 41 26.18 -28.69 -30.18
N ALA A 42 26.35 -28.90 -28.88
CA ALA A 42 26.88 -30.13 -28.33
C ALA A 42 25.94 -31.32 -28.59
N ALA A 43 24.64 -31.16 -28.47
CA ALA A 43 23.63 -32.17 -28.77
C ALA A 43 23.61 -32.55 -30.28
N GLU A 44 23.91 -31.59 -31.16
CA GLU A 44 24.05 -31.77 -32.60
C GLU A 44 25.41 -32.36 -33.00
N GLY A 45 26.28 -32.67 -32.03
CA GLY A 45 27.60 -33.28 -32.27
C GLY A 45 28.66 -32.30 -32.80
N ARG A 46 28.43 -31.02 -32.76
CA ARG A 46 29.37 -29.96 -33.15
C ARG A 46 30.38 -29.71 -32.03
N ARG A 47 31.67 -29.74 -32.36
CA ARG A 47 32.70 -29.37 -31.39
C ARG A 47 32.81 -27.84 -31.27
N PRO A 48 32.97 -27.30 -30.06
CA PRO A 48 33.15 -25.87 -29.87
C PRO A 48 34.37 -25.35 -30.62
N THR A 49 34.19 -24.52 -31.64
CA THR A 49 35.27 -23.91 -32.42
C THR A 49 35.63 -22.48 -31.96
N GLY A 50 35.21 -22.11 -30.77
CA GLY A 50 35.40 -20.76 -30.24
C GLY A 50 34.37 -19.71 -30.73
N ARG A 51 33.46 -20.12 -31.63
CA ARG A 51 32.32 -19.32 -32.11
C ARG A 51 31.05 -20.13 -31.89
N VAL A 52 30.09 -19.54 -31.18
CA VAL A 52 28.77 -20.11 -30.93
C VAL A 52 27.78 -19.47 -31.89
N SER A 53 27.03 -20.29 -32.63
CA SER A 53 25.96 -19.80 -33.50
C SER A 53 24.64 -19.76 -32.73
N LEU A 54 24.02 -18.58 -32.63
CA LEU A 54 22.74 -18.39 -31.94
C LEU A 54 21.59 -18.72 -32.89
N SER A 55 20.61 -19.46 -32.39
CA SER A 55 19.31 -19.70 -33.00
C SER A 55 18.22 -18.93 -32.21
N PRO A 56 17.10 -18.59 -32.84
CA PRO A 56 15.96 -18.00 -32.11
C PRO A 56 15.50 -18.80 -30.87
N ASP A 57 15.62 -20.14 -30.96
CA ASP A 57 15.25 -21.06 -29.87
C ASP A 57 16.23 -21.05 -28.69
N ASP A 58 17.40 -20.45 -28.84
CA ASP A 58 18.40 -20.32 -27.78
C ASP A 58 18.12 -19.09 -26.90
N PHE A 59 17.33 -18.14 -27.40
CA PHE A 59 17.13 -16.88 -26.70
C PHE A 59 16.33 -17.08 -25.42
N GLU A 60 16.94 -16.67 -24.33
CA GLU A 60 16.25 -16.49 -23.05
C GLU A 60 16.18 -15.02 -22.66
N ILE A 61 15.05 -14.64 -22.14
CA ILE A 61 14.85 -13.32 -21.58
C ILE A 61 14.83 -13.42 -20.06
N ALA A 62 15.50 -12.46 -19.43
CA ALA A 62 15.34 -12.28 -17.98
C ALA A 62 13.88 -11.93 -17.71
N GLU A 63 13.15 -12.82 -17.03
CA GLU A 63 11.91 -12.44 -16.41
C GLU A 63 12.27 -11.38 -15.38
N THR A 64 12.07 -10.12 -15.75
CA THR A 64 12.04 -9.08 -14.74
C THR A 64 10.80 -9.41 -13.92
N GLU A 65 10.97 -10.04 -12.76
CA GLU A 65 9.93 -10.00 -11.76
C GLU A 65 9.62 -8.50 -11.57
N HIS A 66 8.60 -8.01 -12.24
CA HIS A 66 7.94 -6.80 -11.83
C HIS A 66 7.37 -7.13 -10.45
N GLN A 67 8.23 -7.01 -9.45
CA GLN A 67 7.83 -7.22 -8.07
C GLN A 67 6.79 -6.15 -7.79
N VAL A 68 5.54 -6.60 -7.81
CA VAL A 68 4.40 -5.74 -7.55
C VAL A 68 4.58 -5.22 -6.13
N ARG A 69 5.01 -3.96 -6.01
CA ARG A 69 5.09 -3.27 -4.71
C ARG A 69 3.74 -2.64 -4.42
N ALA A 70 3.34 -2.70 -3.18
CA ALA A 70 2.20 -1.93 -2.69
C ALA A 70 2.70 -0.81 -1.78
N ALA A 71 2.08 0.36 -1.92
CA ALA A 71 2.29 1.48 -1.03
C ALA A 71 0.96 1.78 -0.33
N THR A 72 0.94 1.57 0.97
CA THR A 72 -0.25 1.70 1.81
C THR A 72 -0.07 2.81 2.82
N VAL A 73 -1.07 3.66 2.99
CA VAL A 73 -1.20 4.53 4.16
C VAL A 73 -2.42 4.12 4.96
N LEU A 74 -2.20 3.81 6.23
CA LEU A 74 -3.27 3.62 7.20
C LEU A 74 -3.62 4.98 7.81
N MET A 75 -4.84 5.45 7.61
CA MET A 75 -5.41 6.61 8.28
C MET A 75 -6.22 6.18 9.49
N LEU A 76 -5.83 6.67 10.66
CA LEU A 76 -6.38 6.31 11.95
C LEU A 76 -7.04 7.52 12.60
N ASP A 77 -8.34 7.41 12.87
CA ASP A 77 -9.08 8.43 13.58
C ASP A 77 -8.64 8.48 15.05
N LEU A 78 -8.21 9.65 15.47
CA LEU A 78 -7.76 9.94 16.84
C LEU A 78 -8.70 10.89 17.58
N SER A 79 -9.88 11.21 17.00
CA SER A 79 -10.87 12.07 17.62
C SER A 79 -11.41 11.46 18.92
N LEU A 80 -11.93 12.30 19.80
CA LEU A 80 -12.39 11.91 21.13
C LEU A 80 -13.57 10.93 21.10
N SER A 81 -14.33 10.84 20.01
CA SER A 81 -15.40 9.84 19.84
C SER A 81 -14.87 8.40 19.88
N MET A 82 -13.70 8.17 19.32
CA MET A 82 -13.09 6.84 19.25
C MET A 82 -12.88 6.17 20.64
N PRO A 83 -12.21 6.82 21.62
CA PRO A 83 -12.10 6.23 22.96
C PRO A 83 -13.41 6.24 23.75
N MET A 84 -14.32 7.20 23.54
CA MET A 84 -15.61 7.24 24.22
C MET A 84 -16.52 6.05 23.87
N ARG A 85 -16.26 5.41 22.73
CA ARG A 85 -16.98 4.23 22.23
C ARG A 85 -16.14 2.94 22.27
N ASP A 86 -14.99 2.98 22.96
CA ASP A 86 -14.03 1.86 23.05
C ASP A 86 -13.46 1.39 21.71
N TYR A 87 -13.44 2.25 20.67
CA TYR A 87 -12.98 1.92 19.32
C TYR A 87 -11.50 2.18 19.12
N PHE A 88 -10.90 3.06 19.91
CA PHE A 88 -9.49 3.43 19.75
C PHE A 88 -8.52 2.25 19.90
N LEU A 89 -8.66 1.44 20.96
CA LEU A 89 -7.76 0.33 21.22
C LEU A 89 -7.85 -0.77 20.15
N PRO A 90 -9.02 -1.20 19.67
CA PRO A 90 -9.13 -2.08 18.51
C PRO A 90 -8.44 -1.52 17.27
N ALA A 91 -8.67 -0.26 16.92
CA ALA A 91 -8.05 0.38 15.75
C ALA A 91 -6.51 0.46 15.87
N LYS A 92 -6.00 0.79 17.05
CA LYS A 92 -4.56 0.79 17.35
C LYS A 92 -3.94 -0.61 17.21
N ARG A 93 -4.61 -1.65 17.70
CA ARG A 93 -4.15 -3.04 17.54
C ARG A 93 -4.05 -3.43 16.07
N VAL A 94 -5.02 -3.01 15.26
CA VAL A 94 -5.00 -3.24 13.79
C VAL A 94 -3.80 -2.56 13.15
N ALA A 95 -3.52 -1.31 13.51
CA ALA A 95 -2.35 -0.59 13.00
C ALA A 95 -1.05 -1.33 13.31
N MET A 96 -0.90 -1.82 14.54
CA MET A 96 0.27 -2.60 14.96
C MET A 96 0.36 -3.95 14.22
N ALA A 97 -0.76 -4.66 14.08
CA ALA A 97 -0.81 -5.94 13.38
C ALA A 97 -0.50 -5.79 11.89
N LEU A 98 -1.05 -4.76 11.23
CA LEU A 98 -0.77 -4.46 9.83
C LEU A 98 0.70 -4.11 9.62
N HIS A 99 1.29 -3.31 10.50
CA HIS A 99 2.73 -3.01 10.47
C HIS A 99 3.56 -4.30 10.59
N GLY A 100 3.26 -5.16 11.57
CA GLY A 100 3.95 -6.43 11.74
C GLY A 100 3.81 -7.33 10.51
N LEU A 101 2.60 -7.45 9.94
CA LEU A 101 2.33 -8.24 8.74
C LEU A 101 3.16 -7.75 7.55
N ILE A 102 3.16 -6.44 7.28
CA ILE A 102 3.89 -5.87 6.15
C ILE A 102 5.39 -6.05 6.34
N THR A 103 5.92 -5.73 7.52
CA THR A 103 7.34 -5.86 7.81
C THR A 103 7.85 -7.30 7.67
N MET A 104 7.05 -8.29 8.09
CA MET A 104 7.46 -9.70 8.09
C MET A 104 7.21 -10.40 6.75
N GLN A 105 6.08 -10.13 6.09
CA GLN A 105 5.68 -10.86 4.88
C GLN A 105 5.90 -10.08 3.58
N PHE A 106 5.90 -8.76 3.65
CA PHE A 106 6.03 -7.88 2.49
C PHE A 106 7.06 -6.76 2.72
N PRO A 107 8.33 -7.09 3.03
CA PRO A 107 9.32 -6.11 3.50
C PRO A 107 9.68 -5.03 2.45
N ARG A 108 9.24 -5.20 1.20
CA ARG A 108 9.43 -4.22 0.12
C ARG A 108 8.24 -3.28 -0.05
N ASP A 109 7.12 -3.59 0.59
CA ASP A 109 5.94 -2.73 0.56
C ASP A 109 6.13 -1.56 1.53
N TYR A 110 5.56 -0.42 1.17
CA TYR A 110 5.56 0.77 2.02
C TYR A 110 4.33 0.78 2.92
N LEU A 111 4.51 1.12 4.18
CA LEU A 111 3.43 1.45 5.11
C LEU A 111 3.72 2.79 5.78
N GLY A 112 2.89 3.79 5.48
CA GLY A 112 2.76 5.02 6.25
C GLY A 112 1.57 4.95 7.19
N ILE A 113 1.62 5.69 8.29
CA ILE A 113 0.51 5.80 9.24
C ILE A 113 0.23 7.28 9.48
N VAL A 114 -1.02 7.67 9.29
CA VAL A 114 -1.50 9.03 9.52
C VAL A 114 -2.59 8.99 10.58
N GLY A 115 -2.34 9.63 11.70
CA GLY A 115 -3.38 9.91 12.70
C GLY A 115 -4.06 11.24 12.37
N PHE A 116 -5.38 11.31 12.49
CA PHE A 116 -6.13 12.52 12.24
C PHE A 116 -7.20 12.77 13.31
N SER A 117 -7.35 14.03 13.66
CA SER A 117 -8.41 14.61 14.50
C SER A 117 -8.78 15.96 13.92
N GLU A 118 -8.68 17.08 14.62
CA GLU A 118 -8.79 18.44 14.01
C GLU A 118 -7.67 18.72 13.02
N VAL A 119 -6.50 18.14 13.25
CA VAL A 119 -5.36 18.15 12.34
C VAL A 119 -4.84 16.74 12.14
N ALA A 120 -4.18 16.51 11.01
CA ALA A 120 -3.51 15.23 10.74
C ALA A 120 -2.02 15.31 10.98
N ARG A 121 -1.42 14.19 11.39
CA ARG A 121 0.02 14.03 11.57
C ARG A 121 0.49 12.63 11.19
N VAL A 122 1.72 12.52 10.76
CA VAL A 122 2.37 11.22 10.52
C VAL A 122 2.69 10.59 11.87
N LEU A 123 2.32 9.33 12.03
CA LEU A 123 2.67 8.51 13.19
C LEU A 123 3.78 7.54 12.78
N ARG A 124 4.80 7.44 13.60
CA ARG A 124 5.84 6.44 13.42
C ARG A 124 5.38 5.11 13.98
N ALA A 125 5.69 4.03 13.27
CA ALA A 125 5.26 2.70 13.69
C ALA A 125 5.84 2.26 15.05
N ASP A 126 7.07 2.69 15.37
CA ASP A 126 7.72 2.45 16.66
C ASP A 126 7.06 3.21 17.83
N GLN A 127 6.34 4.29 17.53
CA GLN A 127 5.60 5.09 18.51
C GLN A 127 4.13 4.65 18.68
N LEU A 128 3.63 3.72 17.83
CA LEU A 128 2.25 3.23 17.93
C LEU A 128 1.88 2.69 19.32
N PRO A 129 2.74 1.93 20.03
CA PRO A 129 2.41 1.45 21.37
C PRO A 129 2.10 2.58 22.36
N GLU A 130 2.73 3.74 22.19
CA GLU A 130 2.54 4.92 23.05
C GLU A 130 1.53 5.92 22.48
N ALA A 131 1.09 5.73 21.23
CA ALA A 131 0.13 6.63 20.61
C ALA A 131 -1.19 6.66 21.39
N SER A 132 -1.71 7.87 21.59
CA SER A 132 -2.98 8.14 22.24
C SER A 132 -3.91 8.92 21.32
N TRP A 133 -5.17 8.99 21.70
CA TRP A 133 -6.14 9.85 21.04
C TRP A 133 -5.93 11.34 21.40
N ASP A 134 -6.52 12.18 20.60
CA ASP A 134 -6.56 13.62 20.85
C ASP A 134 -7.83 13.96 21.67
N TYR A 135 -7.70 14.94 22.56
CA TYR A 135 -8.84 15.38 23.39
C TYR A 135 -9.70 16.40 22.67
N VAL A 136 -9.93 16.19 21.36
CA VAL A 136 -10.72 17.06 20.49
C VAL A 136 -11.72 16.24 19.68
N TYR A 137 -12.87 16.82 19.38
CA TYR A 137 -13.95 16.13 18.66
C TYR A 137 -13.82 16.22 17.12
N GLY A 138 -12.93 17.06 16.62
CA GLY A 138 -12.81 17.30 15.19
C GLY A 138 -12.29 16.07 14.44
N THR A 139 -12.90 15.78 13.30
CA THR A 139 -12.54 14.70 12.39
C THR A 139 -12.20 15.31 11.03
N ASN A 140 -10.93 15.69 10.84
CA ASN A 140 -10.43 16.36 9.64
C ASN A 140 -9.89 15.33 8.63
N MET A 141 -10.79 14.65 7.95
CA MET A 141 -10.42 13.68 6.91
C MET A 141 -9.71 14.34 5.73
N ALA A 142 -10.06 15.59 5.39
CA ALA A 142 -9.42 16.32 4.29
C ALA A 142 -7.90 16.44 4.50
N HIS A 143 -7.48 16.90 5.69
CA HIS A 143 -6.06 17.00 6.03
C HIS A 143 -5.39 15.62 6.11
N GLY A 144 -6.10 14.61 6.63
CA GLY A 144 -5.63 13.22 6.64
C GLY A 144 -5.34 12.69 5.23
N PHE A 145 -6.29 12.86 4.29
CA PHE A 145 -6.11 12.46 2.88
C PHE A 145 -5.00 13.24 2.18
N GLN A 146 -4.88 14.55 2.45
CA GLN A 146 -3.81 15.36 1.91
C GLN A 146 -2.45 14.79 2.32
N LEU A 147 -2.23 14.57 3.62
CA LEU A 147 -0.97 14.06 4.15
C LEU A 147 -0.69 12.64 3.66
N ALA A 148 -1.71 11.77 3.60
CA ALA A 148 -1.59 10.42 3.04
C ALA A 148 -1.18 10.45 1.56
N ARG A 149 -1.77 11.33 0.76
CA ARG A 149 -1.44 11.52 -0.66
C ARG A 149 0.00 12.03 -0.83
N GLU A 150 0.46 12.95 0.01
CA GLU A 150 1.83 13.46 0.01
C GLU A 150 2.84 12.34 0.33
N LEU A 151 2.58 11.50 1.32
CA LEU A 151 3.41 10.33 1.62
C LEU A 151 3.48 9.35 0.43
N LEU A 152 2.32 9.09 -0.20
CA LEU A 152 2.25 8.16 -1.33
C LEU A 152 2.80 8.75 -2.64
N ALA A 153 2.97 10.07 -2.75
CA ALA A 153 3.48 10.71 -3.98
C ALA A 153 4.87 10.20 -4.36
N HIS A 154 5.72 9.92 -3.40
CA HIS A 154 7.11 9.48 -3.60
C HIS A 154 7.25 7.95 -3.69
N GLU A 155 6.18 7.20 -3.44
CA GLU A 155 6.20 5.75 -3.45
C GLU A 155 5.84 5.18 -4.83
N GLN A 156 6.40 4.00 -5.11
CA GLN A 156 6.13 3.26 -6.34
C GLN A 156 5.18 2.09 -6.08
N GLY A 157 4.54 1.61 -7.14
CA GLY A 157 3.63 0.49 -7.08
C GLY A 157 2.16 0.88 -6.92
N THR A 158 1.33 -0.06 -6.49
CA THR A 158 -0.10 0.16 -6.28
C THR A 158 -0.33 0.92 -4.99
N LYS A 159 -0.99 2.08 -5.10
CA LYS A 159 -1.19 3.01 -3.99
C LYS A 159 -2.58 2.86 -3.39
N GLN A 160 -2.64 2.76 -2.05
CA GLN A 160 -3.92 2.68 -1.35
C GLN A 160 -3.90 3.39 0.00
N ILE A 161 -5.07 3.83 0.42
CA ILE A 161 -5.35 4.32 1.76
C ILE A 161 -6.36 3.37 2.41
N LEU A 162 -6.06 2.95 3.63
CA LEU A 162 -6.99 2.24 4.50
C LEU A 162 -7.40 3.20 5.61
N MET A 163 -8.65 3.64 5.63
CA MET A 163 -9.15 4.59 6.62
C MET A 163 -10.03 3.88 7.64
N VAL A 164 -9.73 4.10 8.92
CA VAL A 164 -10.53 3.60 10.06
C VAL A 164 -11.11 4.79 10.79
N THR A 165 -12.43 4.89 10.91
CA THR A 165 -13.15 6.00 11.54
C THR A 165 -14.50 5.55 12.10
N ASP A 166 -15.01 6.27 13.07
CA ASP A 166 -16.34 6.10 13.67
C ASP A 166 -17.31 7.25 13.34
N GLY A 167 -16.87 8.27 12.59
CA GLY A 167 -17.66 9.47 12.36
C GLY A 167 -17.52 10.11 10.98
N GLU A 168 -18.40 11.09 10.75
CA GLU A 168 -18.37 11.96 9.56
C GLU A 168 -17.22 12.98 9.66
N PRO A 169 -16.78 13.58 8.51
CA PRO A 169 -15.84 14.68 8.54
C PRO A 169 -16.48 15.92 9.18
N THR A 170 -16.02 16.31 10.35
CA THR A 170 -16.54 17.44 11.14
C THR A 170 -15.58 18.62 11.20
N ALA A 171 -14.35 18.45 10.68
CA ALA A 171 -13.37 19.52 10.66
C ALA A 171 -12.66 19.62 9.30
N HIS A 172 -12.18 20.81 8.98
CA HIS A 172 -11.31 21.08 7.83
C HIS A 172 -10.38 22.27 8.14
N ILE A 173 -9.30 22.43 7.37
CA ILE A 173 -8.45 23.61 7.48
C ILE A 173 -9.11 24.77 6.74
N GLY A 174 -9.42 25.82 7.46
CA GLY A 174 -10.03 27.03 6.91
C GLY A 174 -9.02 27.88 6.13
N PRO A 175 -9.51 28.99 5.51
CA PRO A 175 -8.65 29.90 4.72
C PRO A 175 -7.52 30.57 5.54
N SER A 176 -7.68 30.67 6.86
CA SER A 176 -6.63 31.19 7.77
C SER A 176 -5.53 30.19 8.07
N GLY A 177 -5.65 28.94 7.63
CA GLY A 177 -4.75 27.85 7.98
C GLY A 177 -5.07 27.16 9.31
N GLU A 178 -6.11 27.60 10.00
CA GLU A 178 -6.56 27.03 11.28
C GLU A 178 -7.64 25.97 11.07
N PRO A 179 -7.72 24.95 11.93
CA PRO A 179 -8.80 23.98 11.88
C PRO A 179 -10.14 24.63 12.25
N GLN A 180 -11.15 24.34 11.48
CA GLN A 180 -12.54 24.74 11.73
C GLN A 180 -13.37 23.49 12.01
N PHE A 181 -13.95 23.42 13.20
CA PHE A 181 -14.83 22.33 13.63
C PHE A 181 -16.28 22.78 13.61
N GLN A 182 -17.15 21.91 13.09
CA GLN A 182 -18.60 22.10 13.14
C GLN A 182 -19.34 20.76 13.18
N TYR A 183 -20.27 20.64 14.12
CA TYR A 183 -21.17 19.49 14.20
C TYR A 183 -22.62 19.98 14.25
N PRO A 184 -23.55 19.45 13.42
CA PRO A 184 -23.32 18.54 12.29
C PRO A 184 -22.34 19.09 11.24
N PRO A 185 -21.75 18.23 10.38
CA PRO A 185 -20.76 18.66 9.39
C PRO A 185 -21.27 19.78 8.50
N SER A 186 -20.45 20.81 8.30
CA SER A 186 -20.76 21.87 7.35
C SER A 186 -20.57 21.38 5.90
N GLN A 187 -21.28 22.01 4.96
CA GLN A 187 -21.07 21.72 3.54
C GLN A 187 -19.62 21.99 3.12
N ALA A 188 -19.00 23.05 3.65
CA ALA A 188 -17.60 23.38 3.40
C ALA A 188 -16.64 22.24 3.81
N THR A 189 -16.90 21.61 4.97
CA THR A 189 -16.10 20.46 5.45
C THR A 189 -16.24 19.25 4.52
N ILE A 190 -17.49 18.95 4.13
CA ILE A 190 -17.77 17.85 3.20
C ILE A 190 -17.09 18.11 1.85
N ASP A 191 -17.22 19.30 1.29
CA ASP A 191 -16.64 19.66 -0.01
C ASP A 191 -15.12 19.66 0.03
N ALA A 192 -14.48 20.15 1.10
CA ALA A 192 -13.05 20.08 1.30
C ALA A 192 -12.57 18.62 1.29
N THR A 193 -13.27 17.74 2.00
CA THR A 193 -12.92 16.33 2.09
C THR A 193 -13.10 15.63 0.74
N LEU A 194 -14.23 15.82 0.05
CA LEU A 194 -14.46 15.20 -1.27
C LEU A 194 -13.53 15.76 -2.36
N THR A 195 -13.11 17.01 -2.23
CA THR A 195 -12.08 17.60 -3.11
C THR A 195 -10.77 16.85 -2.97
N GLU A 196 -10.33 16.55 -1.74
CA GLU A 196 -9.09 15.80 -1.49
C GLU A 196 -9.21 14.33 -1.91
N VAL A 197 -10.37 13.70 -1.71
CA VAL A 197 -10.69 12.38 -2.28
C VAL A 197 -10.51 12.38 -3.80
N GLY A 198 -11.02 13.40 -4.49
CA GLY A 198 -10.82 13.57 -5.94
C GLY A 198 -9.35 13.73 -6.34
N ARG A 199 -8.52 14.39 -5.51
CA ARG A 199 -7.07 14.50 -5.72
C ARG A 199 -6.38 13.15 -5.54
N CYS A 200 -6.74 12.38 -4.52
CA CYS A 200 -6.27 11.00 -4.32
C CYS A 200 -6.61 10.12 -5.53
N THR A 201 -7.85 10.21 -6.03
CA THR A 201 -8.31 9.45 -7.19
C THR A 201 -7.48 9.75 -8.44
N ARG A 202 -7.24 11.05 -8.74
CA ARG A 202 -6.39 11.46 -9.87
C ARG A 202 -4.94 11.01 -9.72
N ALA A 203 -4.46 10.84 -8.48
CA ALA A 203 -3.13 10.29 -8.18
C ALA A 203 -3.08 8.75 -8.24
N GLY A 204 -4.16 8.08 -8.65
CA GLY A 204 -4.24 6.62 -8.73
C GLY A 204 -4.31 5.92 -7.37
N ILE A 205 -4.69 6.65 -6.31
CA ILE A 205 -4.77 6.12 -4.94
C ILE A 205 -6.18 5.61 -4.68
N ARG A 206 -6.32 4.35 -4.30
CA ARG A 206 -7.58 3.75 -3.84
C ARG A 206 -7.78 3.98 -2.36
N ILE A 207 -9.03 4.27 -1.96
CA ILE A 207 -9.41 4.52 -0.56
C ILE A 207 -10.39 3.43 -0.13
N ASN A 208 -9.99 2.60 0.82
CA ASN A 208 -10.86 1.64 1.47
C ASN A 208 -11.19 2.13 2.89
N THR A 209 -12.47 2.24 3.19
CA THR A 209 -12.96 2.79 4.46
C THR A 209 -13.56 1.71 5.33
N PHE A 210 -13.09 1.62 6.56
CA PHE A 210 -13.61 0.74 7.61
C PHE A 210 -14.34 1.62 8.64
N MET A 211 -15.67 1.52 8.61
CA MET A 211 -16.56 2.27 9.48
C MET A 211 -16.88 1.45 10.72
N LEU A 212 -16.65 2.02 11.89
CA LEU A 212 -16.87 1.35 13.19
C LEU A 212 -18.27 1.55 13.73
N GLU A 213 -19.00 2.54 13.24
CA GLU A 213 -20.37 2.79 13.59
C GLU A 213 -21.23 3.00 12.34
N PRO A 214 -22.36 2.32 12.21
CA PRO A 214 -23.28 2.54 11.08
C PRO A 214 -24.18 3.74 11.32
N ASP A 215 -23.61 4.93 11.51
CA ASP A 215 -24.38 6.18 11.47
C ASP A 215 -24.80 6.46 10.02
N GLY A 216 -26.08 6.81 9.85
CA GLY A 216 -26.62 7.11 8.52
C GLY A 216 -25.94 8.30 7.83
N GLY A 217 -25.35 9.23 8.58
CA GLY A 217 -24.55 10.33 8.05
C GLY A 217 -23.24 9.85 7.47
N LEU A 218 -22.47 9.10 8.26
CA LEU A 218 -21.19 8.49 7.83
C LEU A 218 -21.40 7.57 6.63
N ALA A 219 -22.45 6.73 6.64
CA ALA A 219 -22.73 5.82 5.55
C ALA A 219 -22.95 6.57 4.22
N ARG A 220 -23.78 7.61 4.20
CA ARG A 220 -24.02 8.46 3.01
C ARG A 220 -22.76 9.18 2.55
N PHE A 221 -21.94 9.68 3.48
CA PHE A 221 -20.68 10.31 3.13
C PHE A 221 -19.72 9.32 2.47
N VAL A 222 -19.54 8.13 3.07
CA VAL A 222 -18.64 7.09 2.54
C VAL A 222 -19.14 6.53 1.21
N GLU A 223 -20.46 6.44 0.99
CA GLU A 223 -21.03 6.10 -0.32
C GLU A 223 -20.59 7.11 -1.40
N ARG A 224 -20.70 8.41 -1.14
CA ARG A 224 -20.22 9.46 -2.05
C ARG A 224 -18.71 9.38 -2.30
N LEU A 225 -17.93 9.15 -1.24
CA LEU A 225 -16.48 8.94 -1.33
C LEU A 225 -16.16 7.76 -2.26
N THR A 226 -16.84 6.63 -2.06
CA THR A 226 -16.65 5.42 -2.84
C THR A 226 -17.03 5.61 -4.32
N GLN A 227 -18.11 6.35 -4.60
CA GLN A 227 -18.50 6.70 -5.97
C GLN A 227 -17.44 7.53 -6.68
N ILE A 228 -16.76 8.46 -5.99
CA ILE A 228 -15.69 9.29 -6.55
C ILE A 228 -14.38 8.50 -6.75
N ASN A 229 -14.04 7.64 -5.79
CA ASN A 229 -12.72 7.00 -5.73
C ASN A 229 -12.72 5.58 -6.32
N GLY A 230 -13.85 4.88 -6.32
CA GLY A 230 -13.94 3.47 -6.71
C GLY A 230 -13.27 2.50 -5.73
N GLY A 231 -13.01 2.96 -4.51
CA GLY A 231 -12.57 2.12 -3.40
C GLY A 231 -13.73 1.33 -2.79
N ARG A 232 -13.51 0.77 -1.60
CA ARG A 232 -14.50 -0.06 -0.92
C ARG A 232 -14.84 0.51 0.46
N ALA A 233 -16.05 0.22 0.90
CA ALA A 233 -16.55 0.56 2.22
C ALA A 233 -16.95 -0.70 2.98
N PHE A 234 -16.55 -0.78 4.23
CA PHE A 234 -16.83 -1.90 5.11
C PHE A 234 -17.43 -1.38 6.42
N PHE A 235 -18.48 -2.05 6.89
CA PHE A 235 -18.93 -1.91 8.26
C PHE A 235 -18.21 -2.96 9.09
N ALA A 236 -17.46 -2.54 10.06
CA ALA A 236 -16.65 -3.42 10.90
C ALA A 236 -17.07 -3.28 12.36
N ASP A 237 -17.38 -4.41 12.99
CA ASP A 237 -17.44 -4.48 14.44
C ASP A 237 -16.02 -4.26 15.00
N PRO A 238 -15.83 -3.42 16.02
CA PRO A 238 -14.53 -3.19 16.64
C PRO A 238 -13.78 -4.46 17.04
N GLN A 239 -14.50 -5.53 17.45
CA GLN A 239 -13.93 -6.80 17.83
C GLN A 239 -13.34 -7.56 16.61
N ASN A 240 -13.93 -7.39 15.45
CA ASN A 240 -13.55 -8.07 14.20
C ASN A 240 -12.79 -7.15 13.22
N LEU A 241 -12.57 -5.88 13.59
CA LEU A 241 -11.90 -4.89 12.74
C LEU A 241 -10.56 -5.40 12.18
N GLY A 242 -9.76 -6.08 13.04
CA GLY A 242 -8.47 -6.63 12.64
C GLY A 242 -8.59 -7.64 11.51
N GLU A 243 -9.56 -8.54 11.60
CA GLU A 243 -9.82 -9.53 10.57
C GLU A 243 -10.19 -8.86 9.24
N PHE A 244 -11.13 -7.91 9.26
CA PHE A 244 -11.55 -7.18 8.05
C PHE A 244 -10.39 -6.45 7.38
N VAL A 245 -9.61 -5.66 8.12
CA VAL A 245 -8.51 -4.87 7.57
C VAL A 245 -7.39 -5.76 7.05
N LEU A 246 -6.98 -6.79 7.82
CA LEU A 246 -5.87 -7.66 7.44
C LEU A 246 -6.26 -8.58 6.28
N VAL A 247 -7.48 -9.12 6.27
CA VAL A 247 -7.98 -9.95 5.16
C VAL A 247 -8.08 -9.11 3.90
N ASP A 248 -8.64 -7.91 3.99
CA ASP A 248 -8.72 -7.00 2.83
C ASP A 248 -7.34 -6.69 2.26
N PHE A 249 -6.38 -6.34 3.12
CA PHE A 249 -5.01 -6.08 2.69
C PHE A 249 -4.38 -7.29 1.99
N VAL A 250 -4.47 -8.48 2.59
CA VAL A 250 -3.88 -9.71 2.03
C VAL A 250 -4.56 -10.10 0.71
N GLU A 251 -5.89 -10.00 0.62
CA GLU A 251 -6.62 -10.29 -0.62
C GLU A 251 -6.24 -9.34 -1.76
N GLN A 252 -6.13 -8.03 -1.47
CA GLN A 252 -5.67 -7.06 -2.47
C GLN A 252 -4.26 -7.41 -2.93
N ARG A 253 -3.39 -7.73 -2.00
CA ARG A 253 -2.00 -8.09 -2.30
C ARG A 253 -1.93 -9.35 -3.17
N ARG A 254 -2.74 -10.37 -2.87
CA ARG A 254 -2.84 -11.60 -3.68
C ARG A 254 -3.39 -11.34 -5.09
N LYS A 255 -4.39 -10.44 -5.22
CA LYS A 255 -4.92 -10.07 -6.53
C LYS A 255 -3.85 -9.40 -7.41
N LEU A 256 -3.04 -8.52 -6.83
CA LEU A 256 -1.92 -7.88 -7.54
C LEU A 256 -0.87 -8.90 -8.01
N LEU A 257 -0.63 -9.95 -7.24
CA LEU A 257 0.31 -11.02 -7.62
C LEU A 257 -0.25 -11.99 -8.68
N ARG A 258 -1.59 -12.07 -8.84
CA ARG A 258 -2.27 -12.95 -9.81
C ARG A 258 -2.58 -12.30 -11.15
N GLN A 259 -2.48 -10.99 -11.28
CA GLN A 259 -2.74 -10.25 -12.53
C GLN A 259 -1.53 -10.31 -13.49
N ARG A 260 -0.86 -11.46 -13.55
CA ARG A 260 0.22 -11.82 -14.46
C ARG A 260 -0.32 -12.57 -15.67
#